data_7f3e7dbded60b1bdf254238c0442e848
#
_entry.id   7f3e7dbded60b1bdf254238c0442e848
#
_cell.length_a   1.000
_cell.length_b   1.000
_cell.length_c   1.000
_cell.angle_alpha   90.00
_cell.angle_beta   90.00
_cell.angle_gamma   90.00
#
_symmetry.space_group_name_H-M   'P 1'
#
loop_
_entity.id
_entity.type
_entity.pdbx_description
1 polymer ?
#
loop_
_entity_poly.entity_id
_entity_poly.type
_entity_poly.pdbx_seq_one_letter_code
_entity_poly.pdbx_strand_id
1 'polypeptide(L)'
;MPQKRSNYNGFDKLEYFKTLKIYGTVSAQKYKIISKNQANSIVKYIKILSQKISTKIEETQMNDNEKAILKAILLGNRQDISKETSEQFEKSNVSHILAVSGMHITYIIIIVNFIFNNIVGKHYSKILTSLFILIYMCMAGFTPSIMRAGITGIIVIMANFFYRKSDIWESLGIAIFIILIDNPFSINS
;
A
#
# COMPACT_ATOMS: atom_id res chain seq x y z
N MET A 1 0.41 2.67 27.47
CA MET A 1 1.37 3.18 26.49
C MET A 1 2.42 2.11 26.19
N PRO A 2 2.79 1.85 24.93
CA PRO A 2 3.87 0.92 24.64
C PRO A 2 5.18 1.45 25.27
N GLN A 3 5.88 0.60 26.00
CA GLN A 3 7.15 0.98 26.64
C GLN A 3 8.27 1.02 25.58
N LYS A 4 9.11 2.05 25.67
CA LYS A 4 10.32 2.17 24.86
C LYS A 4 11.26 1.00 25.18
N ARG A 5 11.68 0.20 24.18
CA ARG A 5 12.66 -0.87 24.40
C ARG A 5 14.04 -0.27 24.60
N SER A 6 14.76 -0.76 25.62
CA SER A 6 16.12 -0.30 25.95
C SER A 6 17.24 -0.93 25.11
N ASN A 7 16.93 -1.80 24.14
CA ASN A 7 17.93 -2.44 23.29
C ASN A 7 18.23 -1.61 22.05
N TYR A 8 19.48 -1.27 21.84
CA TYR A 8 20.02 -0.40 20.79
C TYR A 8 19.69 -0.85 19.34
N ASN A 9 19.38 -2.15 19.13
CA ASN A 9 18.97 -2.72 17.83
C ASN A 9 17.59 -3.37 17.86
N GLY A 10 16.75 -3.05 18.82
CA GLY A 10 15.41 -3.62 18.93
C GLY A 10 14.37 -2.78 18.18
N PHE A 11 13.42 -3.44 17.51
CA PHE A 11 12.25 -2.79 16.90
C PHE A 11 11.51 -1.90 17.92
N ASP A 12 11.49 -0.59 17.68
CA ASP A 12 10.78 0.37 18.53
C ASP A 12 9.30 0.44 18.14
N LYS A 13 8.46 -0.26 18.89
CA LYS A 13 7.01 -0.25 18.70
C LYS A 13 6.38 1.15 18.77
N LEU A 14 6.96 2.03 19.59
CA LEU A 14 6.42 3.37 19.79
C LEU A 14 6.65 4.24 18.55
N GLU A 15 7.83 4.14 17.96
CA GLU A 15 8.16 4.81 16.72
C GLU A 15 7.33 4.28 15.55
N TYR A 16 7.20 2.96 15.46
CA TYR A 16 6.32 2.31 14.47
C TYR A 16 4.86 2.75 14.59
N PHE A 17 4.30 2.86 15.81
CA PHE A 17 2.94 3.37 16.00
C PHE A 17 2.80 4.85 15.62
N LYS A 18 3.84 5.67 15.81
CA LYS A 18 3.86 7.06 15.34
C LYS A 18 3.80 7.13 13.81
N THR A 19 4.50 6.25 13.09
CA THR A 19 4.42 6.20 11.61
C THR A 19 3.02 5.86 11.13
N LEU A 20 2.25 5.09 11.91
CA LEU A 20 0.85 4.78 11.65
C LEU A 20 -0.13 5.84 12.18
N LYS A 21 0.36 6.98 12.70
CA LYS A 21 -0.43 8.03 13.37
C LYS A 21 -1.27 7.49 14.55
N ILE A 22 -0.80 6.41 15.22
CA ILE A 22 -1.43 5.81 16.40
C ILE A 22 -0.75 6.37 17.64
N TYR A 23 -1.43 7.24 18.38
CA TYR A 23 -0.91 7.90 19.57
C TYR A 23 -1.31 7.23 20.89
N GLY A 24 -2.20 6.25 20.83
CA GLY A 24 -2.63 5.50 22.01
C GLY A 24 -3.38 4.23 21.64
N THR A 25 -3.36 3.27 22.56
CA THR A 25 -4.12 2.02 22.46
C THR A 25 -5.04 1.91 23.66
N VAL A 26 -6.30 1.55 23.43
CA VAL A 26 -7.32 1.34 24.48
C VAL A 26 -7.84 -0.08 24.37
N SER A 27 -7.88 -0.80 25.48
CA SER A 27 -8.56 -2.08 25.57
C SER A 27 -9.97 -1.86 26.10
N ALA A 28 -10.97 -2.08 25.25
CA ALA A 28 -12.37 -1.91 25.63
C ALA A 28 -13.03 -3.28 25.87
N GLN A 29 -13.55 -3.51 27.07
CA GLN A 29 -14.32 -4.71 27.39
C GLN A 29 -15.79 -4.62 26.93
N LYS A 30 -16.31 -3.40 26.85
CA LYS A 30 -17.67 -3.11 26.32
C LYS A 30 -17.61 -1.88 25.43
N TYR A 31 -18.25 -1.94 24.27
CA TYR A 31 -18.37 -0.81 23.36
C TYR A 31 -19.79 -0.68 22.82
N LYS A 32 -20.19 0.55 22.54
CA LYS A 32 -21.46 0.87 21.87
C LYS A 32 -21.14 1.61 20.57
N ILE A 33 -21.69 1.11 19.47
CA ILE A 33 -21.56 1.78 18.18
C ILE A 33 -22.51 2.99 18.17
N ILE A 34 -21.95 4.19 18.18
CA ILE A 34 -22.72 5.44 18.21
C ILE A 34 -23.16 5.84 16.79
N SER A 35 -22.34 5.56 15.79
CA SER A 35 -22.62 5.94 14.40
C SER A 35 -22.03 4.92 13.42
N LYS A 36 -22.77 4.65 12.35
CA LYS A 36 -22.33 3.81 11.23
C LYS A 36 -22.29 4.67 9.95
N ASN A 37 -21.40 4.33 9.01
CA ASN A 37 -21.39 4.89 7.65
C ASN A 37 -20.94 6.37 7.49
N GLN A 38 -20.03 6.87 8.30
CA GLN A 38 -19.48 8.23 8.14
C GLN A 38 -18.27 8.30 7.17
N ALA A 39 -17.90 7.21 6.49
CA ALA A 39 -16.83 7.24 5.52
C ALA A 39 -17.26 8.00 4.25
N ASN A 40 -16.35 8.83 3.69
CA ASN A 40 -16.54 9.44 2.39
C ASN A 40 -16.95 8.40 1.34
N SER A 41 -17.89 8.77 0.47
CA SER A 41 -18.42 7.86 -0.55
C SER A 41 -17.32 7.17 -1.36
N ILE A 42 -16.26 7.88 -1.73
CA ILE A 42 -15.11 7.34 -2.48
C ILE A 42 -14.42 6.21 -1.69
N VAL A 43 -14.10 6.41 -0.42
CA VAL A 43 -13.47 5.40 0.44
C VAL A 43 -14.35 4.17 0.59
N LYS A 44 -15.68 4.38 0.68
CA LYS A 44 -16.65 3.29 0.72
C LYS A 44 -16.62 2.45 -0.56
N TYR A 45 -16.62 3.08 -1.74
CA TYR A 45 -16.53 2.37 -3.02
C TYR A 45 -15.22 1.58 -3.16
N ILE A 46 -14.10 2.15 -2.75
CA ILE A 46 -12.78 1.47 -2.78
C ILE A 46 -12.79 0.26 -1.85
N LYS A 47 -13.35 0.38 -0.64
CA LYS A 47 -13.51 -0.76 0.28
C LYS A 47 -14.41 -1.86 -0.29
N ILE A 48 -15.51 -1.50 -0.94
CA ILE A 48 -16.40 -2.46 -1.60
C ILE A 48 -15.65 -3.17 -2.73
N LEU A 49 -14.85 -2.45 -3.52
CA LEU A 49 -14.03 -3.03 -4.58
C LEU A 49 -12.99 -4.01 -4.02
N SER A 50 -12.26 -3.61 -2.97
CA SER A 50 -11.31 -4.47 -2.26
C SER A 50 -11.98 -5.74 -1.71
N GLN A 51 -13.17 -5.60 -1.12
CA GLN A 51 -13.95 -6.75 -0.64
C GLN A 51 -14.38 -7.67 -1.76
N LYS A 52 -14.87 -7.14 -2.88
CA LYS A 52 -15.25 -7.95 -4.06
C LYS A 52 -14.06 -8.76 -4.59
N ILE A 53 -12.88 -8.15 -4.68
CA ILE A 53 -11.66 -8.85 -5.11
C ILE A 53 -11.30 -9.95 -4.08
N SER A 54 -11.36 -9.64 -2.79
CA SER A 54 -11.11 -10.62 -1.73
C SER A 54 -12.08 -11.80 -1.81
N THR A 55 -13.37 -11.55 -2.02
CA THR A 55 -14.39 -12.61 -2.18
C THR A 55 -14.10 -13.45 -3.42
N LYS A 56 -13.71 -12.83 -4.53
CA LYS A 56 -13.33 -13.56 -5.75
C LYS A 56 -12.12 -14.47 -5.54
N ILE A 57 -11.13 -14.03 -4.75
CA ILE A 57 -9.99 -14.87 -4.36
C ILE A 57 -10.45 -16.05 -3.52
N GLU A 58 -11.41 -15.85 -2.60
CA GLU A 58 -11.97 -16.95 -1.78
C GLU A 58 -12.69 -18.01 -2.60
N GLU A 59 -13.37 -17.60 -3.67
CA GLU A 59 -14.08 -18.52 -4.59
C GLU A 59 -13.13 -19.39 -5.44
N THR A 60 -11.82 -19.10 -5.45
CA THR A 60 -10.85 -19.91 -6.21
C THR A 60 -10.57 -21.26 -5.53
N GLN A 61 -10.15 -22.25 -6.30
CA GLN A 61 -9.77 -23.57 -5.77
C GLN A 61 -8.34 -23.61 -5.19
N MET A 62 -7.79 -22.44 -4.80
CA MET A 62 -6.47 -22.32 -4.19
C MET A 62 -6.51 -22.76 -2.72
N ASN A 63 -5.35 -23.16 -2.18
CA ASN A 63 -5.22 -23.46 -0.76
C ASN A 63 -5.35 -22.18 0.09
N ASP A 64 -5.79 -22.29 1.35
CA ASP A 64 -6.01 -21.14 2.25
C ASP A 64 -4.75 -20.28 2.42
N ASN A 65 -3.57 -20.91 2.51
CA ASN A 65 -2.29 -20.19 2.56
C ASN A 65 -2.01 -19.39 1.27
N GLU A 66 -2.31 -19.97 0.10
CA GLU A 66 -2.13 -19.29 -1.18
C GLU A 66 -3.07 -18.10 -1.33
N LYS A 67 -4.35 -18.26 -0.92
CA LYS A 67 -5.33 -17.17 -0.88
C LYS A 67 -4.87 -16.05 0.04
N ALA A 68 -4.36 -16.38 1.24
CA ALA A 68 -3.86 -15.40 2.19
C ALA A 68 -2.66 -14.62 1.62
N ILE A 69 -1.71 -15.31 0.98
CA ILE A 69 -0.56 -14.69 0.31
C ILE A 69 -1.01 -13.78 -0.84
N LEU A 70 -1.95 -14.25 -1.67
CA LEU A 70 -2.47 -13.48 -2.79
C LEU A 70 -3.17 -12.19 -2.33
N LYS A 71 -3.99 -12.26 -1.27
CA LYS A 71 -4.61 -11.10 -0.64
C LYS A 71 -3.57 -10.13 -0.06
N ALA A 72 -2.51 -10.65 0.56
CA ALA A 72 -1.43 -9.82 1.11
C ALA A 72 -0.71 -9.05 0.00
N ILE A 73 -0.40 -9.70 -1.12
CA ILE A 73 0.32 -9.09 -2.25
C ILE A 73 -0.58 -8.09 -3.01
N LEU A 74 -1.84 -8.44 -3.28
CA LEU A 74 -2.73 -7.61 -4.09
C LEU A 74 -3.43 -6.50 -3.32
N LEU A 75 -3.86 -6.79 -2.09
CA LEU A 75 -4.70 -5.89 -1.29
C LEU A 75 -3.98 -5.32 -0.06
N GLY A 76 -2.75 -5.74 0.21
CA GLY A 76 -2.01 -5.35 1.41
C GLY A 76 -2.55 -6.00 2.70
N ASN A 77 -3.53 -6.89 2.62
CA ASN A 77 -4.13 -7.54 3.78
C ASN A 77 -3.32 -8.76 4.21
N ARG A 78 -2.60 -8.65 5.33
CA ARG A 78 -1.78 -9.73 5.91
C ARG A 78 -2.45 -10.47 7.07
N GLN A 79 -3.68 -10.11 7.42
CA GLN A 79 -4.34 -10.65 8.63
C GLN A 79 -4.62 -12.15 8.53
N ASP A 80 -4.81 -12.63 7.30
CA ASP A 80 -5.16 -14.02 7.03
C ASP A 80 -3.91 -14.93 6.91
N ILE A 81 -2.69 -14.37 6.96
CA ILE A 81 -1.44 -15.15 6.87
C ILE A 81 -1.22 -15.90 8.17
N SER A 82 -1.06 -17.22 8.10
CA SER A 82 -0.74 -18.05 9.26
C SER A 82 0.65 -17.73 9.81
N LYS A 83 0.84 -17.93 11.12
CA LYS A 83 2.16 -17.72 11.75
C LYS A 83 3.22 -18.63 11.12
N GLU A 84 2.86 -19.86 10.83
CA GLU A 84 3.75 -20.84 10.20
C GLU A 84 4.22 -20.37 8.82
N THR A 85 3.30 -19.88 7.97
CA THR A 85 3.63 -19.32 6.66
C THR A 85 4.54 -18.09 6.83
N SER A 86 4.24 -17.21 7.78
CA SER A 86 5.07 -16.02 8.03
C SER A 86 6.49 -16.39 8.46
N GLU A 87 6.65 -17.40 9.35
CA GLU A 87 7.96 -17.89 9.77
C GLU A 87 8.74 -18.56 8.63
N GLN A 88 8.07 -19.30 7.74
CA GLN A 88 8.72 -19.88 6.55
C GLN A 88 9.29 -18.80 5.62
N PHE A 89 8.51 -17.73 5.37
CA PHE A 89 8.96 -16.58 4.57
C PHE A 89 10.11 -15.82 5.26
N GLU A 90 10.08 -15.72 6.58
CA GLU A 90 11.14 -15.09 7.36
C GLU A 90 12.44 -15.91 7.33
N LYS A 91 12.37 -17.23 7.54
CA LYS A 91 13.50 -18.17 7.44
C LYS A 91 14.12 -18.18 6.05
N SER A 92 13.30 -18.02 5.01
CA SER A 92 13.75 -17.95 3.62
C SER A 92 14.25 -16.55 3.22
N ASN A 93 14.29 -15.60 4.15
CA ASN A 93 14.72 -14.19 3.92
C ASN A 93 13.92 -13.44 2.85
N VAL A 94 12.69 -13.90 2.58
CA VAL A 94 11.78 -13.31 1.56
C VAL A 94 10.49 -12.72 2.18
N SER A 95 10.51 -12.42 3.46
CA SER A 95 9.37 -11.81 4.19
C SER A 95 8.90 -10.48 3.59
N HIS A 96 9.80 -9.76 2.89
CA HIS A 96 9.48 -8.53 2.17
C HIS A 96 8.50 -8.73 1.00
N ILE A 97 8.36 -9.95 0.47
CA ILE A 97 7.39 -10.27 -0.60
C ILE A 97 5.96 -10.27 -0.05
N LEU A 98 5.77 -10.66 1.22
CA LEU A 98 4.45 -10.61 1.87
C LEU A 98 3.95 -9.17 2.11
N ALA A 99 4.84 -8.19 1.97
CA ALA A 99 4.48 -6.78 1.96
C ALA A 99 4.31 -6.31 0.52
N VAL A 100 3.28 -5.51 0.26
CA VAL A 100 3.25 -4.76 -1.00
C VAL A 100 4.48 -3.85 -1.03
N SER A 101 5.43 -4.20 -1.89
CA SER A 101 6.68 -3.46 -2.04
C SER A 101 6.57 -2.44 -3.19
N GLY A 102 7.48 -1.47 -3.19
CA GLY A 102 7.58 -0.52 -4.31
C GLY A 102 7.80 -1.19 -5.66
N MET A 103 8.47 -2.34 -5.67
CA MET A 103 8.70 -3.14 -6.88
C MET A 103 7.37 -3.67 -7.46
N HIS A 104 6.46 -4.18 -6.63
CA HIS A 104 5.13 -4.62 -7.08
C HIS A 104 4.36 -3.49 -7.75
N ILE A 105 4.41 -2.29 -7.17
CA ILE A 105 3.76 -1.10 -7.75
C ILE A 105 4.37 -0.75 -9.10
N THR A 106 5.69 -0.80 -9.22
CA THR A 106 6.37 -0.51 -10.48
C THR A 106 5.93 -1.48 -11.58
N TYR A 107 5.84 -2.78 -11.30
CA TYR A 107 5.32 -3.76 -12.26
C TYR A 107 3.86 -3.50 -12.64
N ILE A 108 3.01 -3.19 -11.64
CA ILE A 108 1.61 -2.83 -11.89
C ILE A 108 1.52 -1.60 -12.81
N ILE A 109 2.32 -0.57 -12.57
CA ILE A 109 2.38 0.63 -13.40
C ILE A 109 2.72 0.28 -14.85
N ILE A 110 3.77 -0.52 -15.06
CA ILE A 110 4.23 -0.90 -16.40
C ILE A 110 3.11 -1.67 -17.14
N ILE A 111 2.53 -2.67 -16.49
CA ILE A 111 1.49 -3.52 -17.09
C ILE A 111 0.24 -2.69 -17.42
N VAL A 112 -0.24 -1.90 -16.46
CA VAL A 112 -1.44 -1.08 -16.63
C VAL A 112 -1.25 -0.01 -17.70
N ASN A 113 -0.09 0.66 -17.71
CA ASN A 113 0.23 1.64 -18.74
C ASN A 113 0.33 0.99 -20.13
N PHE A 114 0.88 -0.21 -20.23
CA PHE A 114 0.94 -0.96 -21.49
C PHE A 114 -0.47 -1.30 -22.00
N ILE A 115 -1.34 -1.80 -21.10
CA ILE A 115 -2.74 -2.15 -21.46
C ILE A 115 -3.48 -0.89 -21.93
N PHE A 116 -3.45 0.19 -21.18
CA PHE A 116 -4.13 1.43 -21.54
C PHE A 116 -3.56 2.07 -22.79
N ASN A 117 -2.25 1.96 -23.03
CA ASN A 117 -1.63 2.43 -24.27
C ASN A 117 -2.23 1.79 -25.51
N ASN A 118 -2.53 0.49 -25.44
CA ASN A 118 -3.11 -0.27 -26.55
C ASN A 118 -4.61 0.02 -26.75
N ILE A 119 -5.32 0.46 -25.70
CA ILE A 119 -6.78 0.68 -25.74
C ILE A 119 -7.11 2.13 -26.13
N VAL A 120 -6.48 3.11 -25.45
CA VAL A 120 -6.87 4.53 -25.55
C VAL A 120 -5.75 5.42 -26.14
N GLY A 121 -4.62 4.84 -26.49
CA GLY A 121 -3.47 5.55 -27.04
C GLY A 121 -2.58 6.20 -25.98
N LYS A 122 -1.35 6.58 -26.42
CA LYS A 122 -0.23 6.99 -25.53
C LYS A 122 -0.50 8.21 -24.64
N HIS A 123 -1.38 9.11 -25.07
CA HIS A 123 -1.63 10.34 -24.31
C HIS A 123 -2.59 10.09 -23.14
N TYR A 124 -3.76 9.49 -23.44
CA TYR A 124 -4.79 9.25 -22.43
C TYR A 124 -4.42 8.12 -21.46
N SER A 125 -3.60 7.15 -21.90
CA SER A 125 -3.13 6.07 -21.03
C SER A 125 -2.41 6.58 -19.78
N LYS A 126 -1.67 7.67 -19.89
CA LYS A 126 -0.93 8.27 -18.77
C LYS A 126 -1.86 8.78 -17.66
N ILE A 127 -2.96 9.44 -18.04
CA ILE A 127 -3.98 9.92 -17.10
C ILE A 127 -4.67 8.72 -16.43
N LEU A 128 -5.11 7.74 -17.22
CA LEU A 128 -5.80 6.56 -16.71
C LEU A 128 -4.91 5.73 -15.80
N THR A 129 -3.62 5.57 -16.14
CA THR A 129 -2.66 4.86 -15.30
C THR A 129 -2.44 5.60 -13.98
N SER A 130 -2.31 6.92 -14.00
CA SER A 130 -2.17 7.72 -12.77
C SER A 130 -3.39 7.59 -11.86
N LEU A 131 -4.59 7.63 -12.43
CA LEU A 131 -5.83 7.44 -11.68
C LEU A 131 -5.93 6.01 -11.10
N PHE A 132 -5.55 5.01 -11.88
CA PHE A 132 -5.50 3.62 -11.42
C PHE A 132 -4.54 3.44 -10.24
N ILE A 133 -3.33 4.04 -10.30
CA ILE A 133 -2.35 3.98 -9.22
C ILE A 133 -2.93 4.60 -7.95
N LEU A 134 -3.62 5.75 -8.03
CA LEU A 134 -4.26 6.38 -6.86
C LEU A 134 -5.31 5.45 -6.22
N ILE A 135 -6.17 4.83 -7.03
CA ILE A 135 -7.16 3.87 -6.54
C ILE A 135 -6.46 2.66 -5.89
N TYR A 136 -5.41 2.14 -6.52
CA TYR A 136 -4.66 1.02 -5.98
C TYR A 136 -3.98 1.36 -4.64
N MET A 137 -3.37 2.53 -4.49
CA MET A 137 -2.80 3.01 -3.22
C MET A 137 -3.85 3.05 -2.10
N CYS A 138 -5.07 3.53 -2.41
CA CYS A 138 -6.20 3.51 -1.47
C CYS A 138 -6.60 2.09 -1.08
N MET A 139 -6.60 1.14 -2.02
CA MET A 139 -6.94 -0.26 -1.74
C MET A 139 -5.88 -0.96 -0.88
N ALA A 140 -4.62 -0.73 -1.17
CA ALA A 140 -3.49 -1.37 -0.51
C ALA A 140 -3.09 -0.72 0.83
N GLY A 141 -3.74 0.40 1.23
CA GLY A 141 -3.68 0.97 2.59
C GLY A 141 -2.59 2.00 2.83
N PHE A 142 -2.08 2.71 1.83
CA PHE A 142 -1.14 3.84 1.97
C PHE A 142 0.10 3.55 2.83
N THR A 143 0.67 2.35 2.73
CA THR A 143 1.93 2.09 3.44
C THR A 143 3.05 2.99 2.88
N PRO A 144 4.07 3.35 3.66
CA PRO A 144 5.13 4.26 3.20
C PRO A 144 5.83 3.79 1.92
N SER A 145 6.01 2.48 1.75
CA SER A 145 6.59 1.90 0.53
C SER A 145 5.69 2.09 -0.70
N ILE A 146 4.39 1.89 -0.53
CA ILE A 146 3.37 2.09 -1.58
C ILE A 146 3.29 3.56 -1.96
N MET A 147 3.30 4.46 -0.97
CA MET A 147 3.26 5.90 -1.20
C MET A 147 4.47 6.38 -1.99
N ARG A 148 5.69 5.98 -1.59
CA ARG A 148 6.91 6.36 -2.32
C ARG A 148 6.86 5.93 -3.78
N ALA A 149 6.59 4.65 -4.03
CA ALA A 149 6.57 4.13 -5.40
C ALA A 149 5.41 4.70 -6.23
N GLY A 150 4.22 4.81 -5.65
CA GLY A 150 3.03 5.32 -6.34
C GLY A 150 3.16 6.80 -6.70
N ILE A 151 3.56 7.66 -5.75
CA ILE A 151 3.74 9.09 -6.00
C ILE A 151 4.87 9.32 -7.02
N THR A 152 6.02 8.66 -6.85
CA THR A 152 7.12 8.74 -7.83
C THR A 152 6.66 8.32 -9.22
N GLY A 153 5.94 7.19 -9.32
CA GLY A 153 5.40 6.70 -10.60
C GLY A 153 4.43 7.69 -11.25
N ILE A 154 3.52 8.28 -10.48
CA ILE A 154 2.59 9.31 -10.97
C ILE A 154 3.36 10.53 -11.49
N ILE A 155 4.37 11.03 -10.76
CA ILE A 155 5.18 12.17 -11.16
C ILE A 155 5.89 11.88 -12.49
N VAL A 156 6.54 10.72 -12.62
CA VAL A 156 7.23 10.30 -13.86
C VAL A 156 6.25 10.21 -15.04
N ILE A 157 5.08 9.61 -14.83
CA ILE A 157 4.05 9.49 -15.88
C ILE A 157 3.52 10.87 -16.28
N MET A 158 3.26 11.74 -15.31
CA MET A 158 2.76 13.09 -15.57
C MET A 158 3.82 13.99 -16.24
N ALA A 159 5.09 13.90 -15.86
CA ALA A 159 6.17 14.59 -16.56
C ALA A 159 6.20 14.19 -18.05
N ASN A 160 6.10 12.89 -18.33
CA ASN A 160 6.00 12.38 -19.70
C ASN A 160 4.72 12.81 -20.41
N PHE A 161 3.62 13.05 -19.71
CA PHE A 161 2.38 13.61 -20.28
C PHE A 161 2.61 15.05 -20.76
N PHE A 162 3.33 15.86 -19.99
CA PHE A 162 3.67 17.24 -20.33
C PHE A 162 4.91 17.35 -21.24
N TYR A 163 5.36 16.26 -21.87
CA TYR A 163 6.54 16.20 -22.75
C TYR A 163 7.83 16.71 -22.07
N ARG A 164 7.91 16.62 -20.74
CA ARG A 164 9.12 16.96 -19.97
C ARG A 164 9.95 15.71 -19.72
N LYS A 165 11.27 15.84 -19.82
CA LYS A 165 12.19 14.81 -19.32
C LYS A 165 12.05 14.78 -17.80
N SER A 166 11.70 13.61 -17.26
CA SER A 166 11.70 13.42 -15.80
C SER A 166 12.98 12.70 -15.40
N ASP A 167 13.67 13.22 -14.41
CA ASP A 167 14.69 12.47 -13.70
C ASP A 167 14.01 11.69 -12.58
N ILE A 168 14.35 10.39 -12.47
CA ILE A 168 13.81 9.50 -11.45
C ILE A 168 14.21 10.01 -10.05
N TRP A 169 15.42 10.52 -9.91
CA TRP A 169 15.93 11.05 -8.64
C TRP A 169 15.19 12.30 -8.19
N GLU A 170 14.93 13.24 -9.10
CA GLU A 170 14.10 14.42 -8.82
C GLU A 170 12.67 14.03 -8.45
N SER A 171 12.07 13.10 -9.18
CA SER A 171 10.72 12.58 -8.90
C SER A 171 10.65 11.89 -7.55
N LEU A 172 11.67 11.13 -7.18
CA LEU A 172 11.78 10.48 -5.88
C LEU A 172 11.95 11.52 -4.76
N GLY A 173 12.79 12.55 -4.97
CA GLY A 173 12.96 13.65 -4.02
C GLY A 173 11.65 14.38 -3.73
N ILE A 174 10.87 14.70 -4.76
CA ILE A 174 9.55 15.32 -4.62
C ILE A 174 8.58 14.38 -3.88
N ALA A 175 8.58 13.08 -4.21
CA ALA A 175 7.72 12.11 -3.53
C ALA A 175 8.05 12.01 -2.04
N ILE A 176 9.34 11.94 -1.68
CA ILE A 176 9.79 11.93 -0.28
C ILE A 176 9.34 13.21 0.44
N PHE A 177 9.53 14.37 -0.20
CA PHE A 177 9.12 15.65 0.36
C PHE A 177 7.62 15.71 0.67
N ILE A 178 6.76 15.24 -0.26
CA ILE A 178 5.30 15.16 -0.06
C ILE A 178 4.96 14.25 1.12
N ILE A 179 5.61 13.08 1.22
CA ILE A 179 5.37 12.13 2.30
C ILE A 179 5.77 12.70 3.66
N LEU A 180 6.88 13.43 3.71
CA LEU A 180 7.38 14.05 4.94
C LEU A 180 6.49 15.18 5.45
N ILE A 181 5.86 15.95 4.55
CA ILE A 181 4.87 16.96 4.94
C ILE A 181 3.68 16.29 5.63
N ASP A 182 3.20 15.14 5.11
CA ASP A 182 2.07 14.43 5.73
C ASP A 182 2.48 13.72 7.03
N ASN A 183 3.65 13.08 7.05
CA ASN A 183 4.12 12.34 8.23
C ASN A 183 5.65 12.34 8.33
N PRO A 184 6.25 13.22 9.18
CA PRO A 184 7.71 13.30 9.38
C PRO A 184 8.35 12.01 9.91
N PHE A 185 7.57 11.16 10.59
CA PHE A 185 8.06 9.90 11.16
C PHE A 185 8.20 8.76 10.13
N SER A 186 7.74 8.96 8.90
CA SER A 186 7.83 7.94 7.84
C SER A 186 9.24 7.74 7.27
N ILE A 187 10.24 8.54 7.70
CA ILE A 187 11.65 8.35 7.33
C ILE A 187 12.20 7.02 7.84
N ASN A 188 11.77 6.58 9.03
CA ASN A 188 12.32 5.40 9.69
C ASN A 188 11.54 4.10 9.38
N SER A 189 10.72 4.10 8.34
CA SER A 189 9.87 2.95 7.96
C SER A 189 10.32 2.29 6.65
#